data_1e91ba902e9a975a7a54180f7f07f95e
#
_entry.id   1e91ba902e9a975a7a54180f7f07f95e
#
_cell.length_a   1.000
_cell.length_b   1.000
_cell.length_c   1.000
_cell.angle_alpha   90.00
_cell.angle_beta   90.00
_cell.angle_gamma   90.00
#
_symmetry.space_group_name_H-M   'P 1'
#
loop_
_entity.id
_entity.type
_entity.pdbx_description
1 polymer ?
#
loop_
_entity_poly.entity_id
_entity_poly.type
_entity_poly.pdbx_seq_one_letter_code
_entity_poly.pdbx_strand_id
1 'polypeptide(L)'
;MDTMQDHHTATQTVDAAPTPLSVLSDVFGYDEFRGEQAAIIDQVMSGGEAVVLMPTGGGKSLCYQIPSILREGTGIVVSPLIALMSDQVAALEAVGIRAAFLNSSLDFQEAQAVEQQLLAGEIDLLYMAPERLILPRTLDLLRRAQIALFAIDEAHCVAQWGHDFRPDYLGLSVLADAFPNVPRIALTATATRSTHREITERLRMENAAHFVSNFDRPNIQYRIEPKDRGRDQLLKFITTEHDGDAGIVYCLSRKSVETTAEFLEKHGVTALPYHAGLDAAVRHDHQERFLREEGIVIVATIAFGMGIDKPDVRFVAHLDLPKSIEGYYQETGRAGRDGLPSTAWMAYGLGDVVNQRRLIDRGEGTELHMRNARSHLDAMLALCETVSCRRVQLLRYFGQESEPCGNCDTCLKPPKMWDATVPAQKLLSTLIRLHRERSQQFGSGKIFDVLLGRENERSVESRHHELSVWGIGTELTEREWRSVLRQLLARGIVEAVGDYGVLVPGPNAGPVLRGEITLDLAVDRTPTSSTRGRARAAGSGRASAAEGLEPADREVFESLRTWRTSVAKEKQIPPYMVFSDATLVGIVEAKPESVRALGSVSGVGAKKLAEYGESVLEALGADA
;
A
#
# COMPACT_ATOMS: atom_id res chain seq x y z
N MET A 1 -56.72 -58.16 -13.52
CA MET A 1 -55.27 -58.24 -13.36
C MET A 1 -54.68 -57.02 -14.06
N ASP A 2 -54.73 -55.90 -13.35
CA ASP A 2 -54.23 -54.60 -13.85
C ASP A 2 -52.78 -54.45 -13.35
N THR A 3 -51.89 -54.30 -14.29
CA THR A 3 -50.48 -53.94 -14.02
C THR A 3 -50.35 -52.43 -14.10
N MET A 4 -50.25 -51.78 -12.95
CA MET A 4 -49.82 -50.40 -12.82
C MET A 4 -48.34 -50.27 -13.24
N GLN A 5 -48.09 -49.50 -14.31
CA GLN A 5 -46.74 -49.03 -14.65
C GLN A 5 -46.48 -47.73 -13.89
N ASP A 6 -45.54 -47.76 -12.95
CA ASP A 6 -44.98 -46.59 -12.28
C ASP A 6 -44.10 -45.83 -13.28
N HIS A 7 -44.55 -44.69 -13.73
CA HIS A 7 -43.72 -43.71 -14.41
C HIS A 7 -42.92 -42.88 -13.38
N HIS A 8 -41.67 -43.25 -13.17
CA HIS A 8 -40.70 -42.39 -12.53
C HIS A 8 -40.36 -41.24 -13.47
N THR A 9 -40.95 -40.09 -13.22
CA THR A 9 -40.57 -38.79 -13.82
C THR A 9 -39.27 -38.37 -13.17
N ALA A 10 -38.14 -38.64 -13.85
CA ALA A 10 -36.87 -38.03 -13.50
C ALA A 10 -36.98 -36.50 -13.72
N THR A 11 -37.01 -35.74 -12.63
CA THR A 11 -36.89 -34.29 -12.64
C THR A 11 -35.47 -33.98 -13.10
N GLN A 12 -35.30 -33.60 -14.37
CA GLN A 12 -34.09 -32.96 -14.84
C GLN A 12 -33.99 -31.63 -14.12
N THR A 13 -33.04 -31.51 -13.20
CA THR A 13 -32.56 -30.23 -12.70
C THR A 13 -31.94 -29.51 -13.89
N VAL A 14 -32.66 -28.53 -14.42
CA VAL A 14 -32.09 -27.57 -15.36
C VAL A 14 -31.03 -26.81 -14.58
N ASP A 15 -29.77 -27.06 -14.88
CA ASP A 15 -28.67 -26.24 -14.35
C ASP A 15 -28.95 -24.78 -14.74
N ALA A 16 -29.27 -23.97 -13.75
CA ALA A 16 -29.49 -22.54 -13.97
C ALA A 16 -28.14 -21.94 -14.43
N ALA A 17 -28.20 -21.05 -15.43
CA ALA A 17 -27.01 -20.36 -15.90
C ALA A 17 -26.25 -19.72 -14.72
N PRO A 18 -24.92 -19.79 -14.67
CA PRO A 18 -24.14 -19.28 -13.55
C PRO A 18 -24.39 -17.77 -13.39
N THR A 19 -24.59 -17.34 -12.15
CA THR A 19 -24.82 -15.95 -11.78
C THR A 19 -23.54 -15.34 -11.20
N PRO A 20 -23.39 -14.01 -11.15
CA PRO A 20 -22.24 -13.40 -10.48
C PRO A 20 -22.02 -13.88 -9.04
N LEU A 21 -23.10 -14.09 -8.28
CA LEU A 21 -23.02 -14.56 -6.90
C LEU A 21 -22.61 -16.04 -6.83
N SER A 22 -23.08 -16.90 -7.74
CA SER A 22 -22.66 -18.30 -7.77
C SER A 22 -21.17 -18.42 -8.13
N VAL A 23 -20.66 -17.60 -9.08
CA VAL A 23 -19.22 -17.59 -9.38
C VAL A 23 -18.41 -17.08 -8.19
N LEU A 24 -18.90 -16.06 -7.48
CA LEU A 24 -18.26 -15.56 -6.28
C LEU A 24 -18.13 -16.66 -5.21
N SER A 25 -19.20 -17.43 -4.97
CA SER A 25 -19.21 -18.51 -3.98
C SER A 25 -18.42 -19.72 -4.45
N ASP A 26 -18.73 -20.27 -5.63
CA ASP A 26 -18.21 -21.55 -6.09
C ASP A 26 -16.74 -21.49 -6.48
N VAL A 27 -16.29 -20.38 -7.08
CA VAL A 27 -14.92 -20.21 -7.54
C VAL A 27 -14.04 -19.54 -6.49
N PHE A 28 -14.51 -18.41 -5.94
CA PHE A 28 -13.67 -17.59 -5.04
C PHE A 28 -13.91 -17.86 -3.55
N GLY A 29 -14.98 -18.57 -3.18
CA GLY A 29 -15.28 -18.97 -1.80
C GLY A 29 -15.79 -17.84 -0.90
N TYR A 30 -16.49 -16.85 -1.49
CA TYR A 30 -17.12 -15.74 -0.74
C TYR A 30 -18.64 -15.77 -0.92
N ASP A 31 -19.38 -15.59 0.17
CA ASP A 31 -20.84 -15.72 0.17
C ASP A 31 -21.54 -14.43 -0.26
N GLU A 32 -20.86 -13.28 -0.16
CA GLU A 32 -21.45 -11.98 -0.47
C GLU A 32 -20.44 -11.01 -1.11
N PHE A 33 -20.97 -10.09 -1.92
CA PHE A 33 -20.20 -8.98 -2.46
C PHE A 33 -19.96 -7.91 -1.40
N ARG A 34 -18.78 -7.26 -1.45
CA ARG A 34 -18.42 -6.16 -0.55
C ARG A 34 -18.73 -4.82 -1.20
N GLY A 35 -19.34 -3.91 -0.43
CA GLY A 35 -19.62 -2.54 -0.87
C GLY A 35 -20.35 -2.49 -2.22
N GLU A 36 -19.76 -1.80 -3.21
CA GLU A 36 -20.36 -1.59 -4.53
C GLU A 36 -20.01 -2.67 -5.57
N GLN A 37 -19.31 -3.76 -5.19
CA GLN A 37 -18.88 -4.80 -6.15
C GLN A 37 -20.03 -5.35 -7.01
N ALA A 38 -21.18 -5.65 -6.40
CA ALA A 38 -22.35 -6.15 -7.13
C ALA A 38 -22.80 -5.16 -8.22
N ALA A 39 -22.96 -3.89 -7.87
CA ALA A 39 -23.38 -2.85 -8.80
C ALA A 39 -22.37 -2.61 -9.94
N ILE A 40 -21.07 -2.69 -9.63
CA ILE A 40 -19.99 -2.59 -10.63
C ILE A 40 -20.04 -3.77 -11.60
N ILE A 41 -20.20 -4.99 -11.07
CA ILE A 41 -20.31 -6.22 -11.87
C ILE A 41 -21.54 -6.15 -12.77
N ASP A 42 -22.70 -5.78 -12.24
CA ASP A 42 -23.95 -5.66 -13.00
C ASP A 42 -23.83 -4.61 -14.11
N GLN A 43 -23.16 -3.48 -13.87
CA GLN A 43 -22.89 -2.47 -14.88
C GLN A 43 -22.09 -3.04 -16.05
N VAL A 44 -21.01 -3.78 -15.78
CA VAL A 44 -20.18 -4.39 -16.82
C VAL A 44 -20.88 -5.57 -17.50
N MET A 45 -21.64 -6.39 -16.74
CA MET A 45 -22.44 -7.49 -17.29
C MET A 45 -23.49 -7.00 -18.29
N SER A 46 -24.11 -5.84 -18.03
CA SER A 46 -25.06 -5.20 -18.96
C SER A 46 -24.40 -4.56 -20.18
N GLY A 47 -23.07 -4.58 -20.30
CA GLY A 47 -22.32 -3.97 -21.41
C GLY A 47 -22.00 -2.49 -21.20
N GLY A 48 -22.22 -1.94 -19.99
CA GLY A 48 -21.89 -0.57 -19.64
C GLY A 48 -20.42 -0.39 -19.24
N GLU A 49 -19.93 0.84 -19.37
CA GLU A 49 -18.58 1.22 -18.92
C GLU A 49 -18.58 1.65 -17.44
N ALA A 50 -17.47 1.45 -16.75
CA ALA A 50 -17.31 1.83 -15.36
C ALA A 50 -15.92 2.44 -15.06
N VAL A 51 -15.90 3.49 -14.22
CA VAL A 51 -14.68 4.02 -13.60
C VAL A 51 -14.78 3.77 -12.10
N VAL A 52 -13.85 2.97 -11.57
CA VAL A 52 -13.91 2.41 -10.23
C VAL A 52 -12.73 2.89 -9.39
N LEU A 53 -13.03 3.62 -8.33
CA LEU A 53 -12.09 4.01 -7.29
C LEU A 53 -12.37 3.17 -6.05
N MET A 54 -11.48 2.23 -5.75
CA MET A 54 -11.67 1.29 -4.65
C MET A 54 -10.32 1.02 -3.97
N PRO A 55 -10.23 0.99 -2.63
CA PRO A 55 -8.97 0.84 -1.91
C PRO A 55 -8.25 -0.46 -2.25
N THR A 56 -6.94 -0.50 -2.01
CA THR A 56 -6.17 -1.75 -2.07
C THR A 56 -6.73 -2.74 -1.05
N GLY A 57 -6.90 -4.00 -1.45
CA GLY A 57 -7.57 -5.03 -0.63
C GLY A 57 -9.11 -4.95 -0.63
N GLY A 58 -9.71 -4.01 -1.36
CA GLY A 58 -11.16 -3.92 -1.53
C GLY A 58 -11.78 -4.92 -2.51
N GLY A 59 -10.97 -5.79 -3.13
CA GLY A 59 -11.45 -6.80 -4.08
C GLY A 59 -11.73 -6.23 -5.49
N LYS A 60 -10.98 -5.22 -5.93
CA LYS A 60 -11.08 -4.64 -7.29
C LYS A 60 -11.05 -5.68 -8.40
N SER A 61 -10.18 -6.70 -8.27
CA SER A 61 -9.99 -7.72 -9.30
C SER A 61 -11.26 -8.50 -9.58
N LEU A 62 -12.08 -8.79 -8.58
CA LEU A 62 -13.36 -9.49 -8.75
C LEU A 62 -14.33 -8.71 -9.66
N CYS A 63 -14.25 -7.37 -9.68
CA CYS A 63 -15.14 -6.53 -10.48
C CYS A 63 -14.93 -6.71 -12.00
N TYR A 64 -13.78 -7.22 -12.43
CA TYR A 64 -13.56 -7.57 -13.84
C TYR A 64 -13.39 -9.09 -14.05
N GLN A 65 -12.91 -9.83 -13.06
CA GLN A 65 -12.73 -11.28 -13.17
C GLN A 65 -14.08 -12.00 -13.33
N ILE A 66 -15.06 -11.71 -12.47
CA ILE A 66 -16.38 -12.33 -12.56
C ILE A 66 -17.09 -12.03 -13.89
N PRO A 67 -17.16 -10.77 -14.37
CA PRO A 67 -17.71 -10.51 -15.68
C PRO A 67 -16.93 -11.19 -16.82
N SER A 68 -15.61 -11.32 -16.73
CA SER A 68 -14.81 -12.01 -17.75
C SER A 68 -15.14 -13.50 -17.85
N ILE A 69 -15.51 -14.14 -16.72
CA ILE A 69 -15.90 -15.55 -16.67
C ILE A 69 -17.32 -15.76 -17.22
N LEU A 70 -18.22 -14.80 -17.00
CA LEU A 70 -19.64 -14.97 -17.31
C LEU A 70 -20.05 -14.44 -18.69
N ARG A 71 -19.32 -13.46 -19.23
CA ARG A 71 -19.60 -12.92 -20.56
C ARG A 71 -18.92 -13.78 -21.63
N GLU A 72 -19.51 -13.82 -22.81
CA GLU A 72 -18.90 -14.52 -23.95
C GLU A 72 -17.60 -13.86 -24.42
N GLY A 73 -16.53 -14.64 -24.55
CA GLY A 73 -15.21 -14.19 -25.00
C GLY A 73 -14.18 -14.07 -23.87
N THR A 74 -13.05 -13.47 -24.19
CA THR A 74 -11.92 -13.30 -23.26
C THR A 74 -11.91 -11.91 -22.66
N GLY A 75 -11.79 -11.79 -21.34
CA GLY A 75 -11.53 -10.53 -20.65
C GLY A 75 -10.06 -10.11 -20.84
N ILE A 76 -9.82 -8.92 -21.40
CA ILE A 76 -8.47 -8.37 -21.58
C ILE A 76 -8.15 -7.44 -20.43
N VAL A 77 -7.12 -7.77 -19.64
CA VAL A 77 -6.70 -6.99 -18.48
C VAL A 77 -5.39 -6.26 -18.78
N VAL A 78 -5.43 -4.94 -18.80
CA VAL A 78 -4.24 -4.09 -18.97
C VAL A 78 -3.65 -3.84 -17.60
N SER A 79 -2.40 -4.28 -17.40
CA SER A 79 -1.66 -4.09 -16.15
C SER A 79 -0.26 -3.50 -16.43
N PRO A 80 0.25 -2.60 -15.56
CA PRO A 80 1.53 -1.94 -15.81
C PRO A 80 2.75 -2.78 -15.44
N LEU A 81 2.57 -3.97 -14.87
CA LEU A 81 3.66 -4.74 -14.23
C LEU A 81 3.62 -6.23 -14.57
N ILE A 82 4.72 -6.70 -15.12
CA ILE A 82 4.91 -8.11 -15.53
C ILE A 82 4.75 -9.06 -14.33
N ALA A 83 5.37 -8.75 -13.19
CA ALA A 83 5.31 -9.59 -11.99
C ALA A 83 3.86 -9.74 -11.46
N LEU A 84 3.09 -8.64 -11.45
CA LEU A 84 1.68 -8.68 -11.05
C LEU A 84 0.85 -9.58 -11.96
N MET A 85 1.09 -9.53 -13.27
CA MET A 85 0.38 -10.38 -14.23
C MET A 85 0.60 -11.87 -13.94
N SER A 86 1.84 -12.26 -13.67
CA SER A 86 2.20 -13.65 -13.34
C SER A 86 1.51 -14.12 -12.06
N ASP A 87 1.54 -13.31 -10.99
CA ASP A 87 0.90 -13.63 -9.71
C ASP A 87 -0.63 -13.76 -9.84
N GLN A 88 -1.27 -12.83 -10.61
CA GLN A 88 -2.71 -12.88 -10.85
C GLN A 88 -3.12 -14.09 -11.68
N VAL A 89 -2.35 -14.45 -12.71
CA VAL A 89 -2.60 -15.64 -13.54
C VAL A 89 -2.48 -16.90 -12.69
N ALA A 90 -1.39 -17.05 -11.91
CA ALA A 90 -1.22 -18.20 -11.03
C ALA A 90 -2.36 -18.34 -9.99
N ALA A 91 -2.83 -17.22 -9.44
CA ALA A 91 -3.97 -17.23 -8.50
C ALA A 91 -5.28 -17.67 -9.16
N LEU A 92 -5.55 -17.26 -10.41
CA LEU A 92 -6.72 -17.66 -11.18
C LEU A 92 -6.67 -19.14 -11.58
N GLU A 93 -5.52 -19.63 -12.05
CA GLU A 93 -5.31 -21.04 -12.38
C GLU A 93 -5.50 -21.94 -11.14
N ALA A 94 -5.04 -21.47 -9.97
CA ALA A 94 -5.24 -22.19 -8.71
C ALA A 94 -6.72 -22.42 -8.37
N VAL A 95 -7.63 -21.50 -8.77
CA VAL A 95 -9.08 -21.69 -8.60
C VAL A 95 -9.77 -22.26 -9.85
N GLY A 96 -9.01 -22.63 -10.88
CA GLY A 96 -9.53 -23.36 -12.06
C GLY A 96 -9.95 -22.46 -13.22
N ILE A 97 -9.60 -21.18 -13.23
CA ILE A 97 -9.88 -20.24 -14.32
C ILE A 97 -8.75 -20.29 -15.35
N ARG A 98 -9.11 -20.29 -16.64
CA ARG A 98 -8.14 -20.32 -17.75
C ARG A 98 -7.60 -18.92 -17.98
N ALA A 99 -6.49 -18.60 -17.32
CA ALA A 99 -5.83 -17.31 -17.42
C ALA A 99 -4.47 -17.42 -18.11
N ALA A 100 -4.05 -16.37 -18.81
CA ALA A 100 -2.73 -16.27 -19.41
C ALA A 100 -2.23 -14.82 -19.37
N PHE A 101 -0.95 -14.61 -19.64
CA PHE A 101 -0.41 -13.26 -19.84
C PHE A 101 0.35 -13.17 -21.16
N LEU A 102 0.43 -11.96 -21.71
CA LEU A 102 1.11 -11.66 -22.95
C LEU A 102 1.95 -10.39 -22.77
N ASN A 103 3.21 -10.56 -22.39
CA ASN A 103 4.15 -9.47 -22.11
C ASN A 103 5.56 -9.76 -22.67
N SER A 104 6.55 -8.94 -22.36
CA SER A 104 7.91 -9.04 -22.88
C SER A 104 8.78 -10.14 -22.24
N SER A 105 8.28 -10.87 -21.25
CA SER A 105 9.03 -11.97 -20.62
C SER A 105 8.89 -13.29 -21.39
N LEU A 106 7.85 -13.43 -22.22
CA LEU A 106 7.61 -14.62 -23.03
C LEU A 106 8.54 -14.67 -24.23
N ASP A 107 9.00 -15.87 -24.55
CA ASP A 107 9.67 -16.11 -25.82
C ASP A 107 8.66 -16.11 -27.00
N PHE A 108 9.19 -16.22 -28.23
CA PHE A 108 8.35 -16.14 -29.42
C PHE A 108 7.36 -17.31 -29.53
N GLN A 109 7.75 -18.52 -29.12
CA GLN A 109 6.89 -19.71 -29.19
C GLN A 109 5.79 -19.67 -28.13
N GLU A 110 6.14 -19.29 -26.91
CA GLU A 110 5.19 -19.09 -25.83
C GLU A 110 4.15 -18.02 -26.19
N ALA A 111 4.60 -16.86 -26.68
CA ALA A 111 3.70 -15.80 -27.10
C ALA A 111 2.76 -16.26 -28.24
N GLN A 112 3.27 -17.04 -29.20
CA GLN A 112 2.46 -17.58 -30.30
C GLN A 112 1.43 -18.60 -29.78
N ALA A 113 1.77 -19.43 -28.82
CA ALA A 113 0.84 -20.38 -28.21
C ALA A 113 -0.32 -19.65 -27.52
N VAL A 114 -0.04 -18.60 -26.74
CA VAL A 114 -1.08 -17.77 -26.10
C VAL A 114 -1.95 -17.07 -27.14
N GLU A 115 -1.38 -16.54 -28.25
CA GLU A 115 -2.15 -15.94 -29.35
C GLU A 115 -3.09 -16.95 -30.00
N GLN A 116 -2.68 -18.22 -30.15
CA GLN A 116 -3.52 -19.30 -30.69
C GLN A 116 -4.65 -19.69 -29.73
N GLN A 117 -4.36 -19.85 -28.44
CA GLN A 117 -5.35 -20.15 -27.42
C GLN A 117 -6.42 -19.04 -27.32
N LEU A 118 -6.01 -17.76 -27.43
CA LEU A 118 -6.94 -16.63 -27.47
C LEU A 118 -7.90 -16.75 -28.66
N LEU A 119 -7.39 -17.03 -29.85
CA LEU A 119 -8.21 -17.18 -31.07
C LEU A 119 -9.11 -18.44 -31.03
N ALA A 120 -8.71 -19.48 -30.31
CA ALA A 120 -9.51 -20.70 -30.08
C ALA A 120 -10.58 -20.52 -28.98
N GLY A 121 -10.59 -19.40 -28.22
CA GLY A 121 -11.52 -19.18 -27.12
C GLY A 121 -11.19 -20.04 -25.88
N GLU A 122 -9.94 -20.41 -25.70
CA GLU A 122 -9.48 -21.27 -24.59
C GLU A 122 -9.01 -20.47 -23.37
N ILE A 123 -9.10 -19.13 -23.41
CA ILE A 123 -8.67 -18.21 -22.34
C ILE A 123 -9.87 -17.41 -21.84
N ASP A 124 -10.12 -17.42 -20.54
CA ASP A 124 -11.14 -16.59 -19.90
C ASP A 124 -10.61 -15.17 -19.59
N LEU A 125 -9.34 -15.06 -19.15
CA LEU A 125 -8.68 -13.78 -18.87
C LEU A 125 -7.27 -13.74 -19.49
N LEU A 126 -6.97 -12.68 -20.23
CA LEU A 126 -5.65 -12.42 -20.80
C LEU A 126 -5.08 -11.11 -20.28
N TYR A 127 -3.99 -11.20 -19.52
CA TYR A 127 -3.28 -10.03 -18.99
C TYR A 127 -2.27 -9.52 -20.03
N MET A 128 -2.25 -8.21 -20.28
CA MET A 128 -1.36 -7.56 -21.22
C MET A 128 -0.70 -6.31 -20.64
N ALA A 129 0.55 -6.06 -21.07
CA ALA A 129 1.20 -4.77 -20.84
C ALA A 129 0.62 -3.68 -21.78
N PRO A 130 0.48 -2.42 -21.30
CA PRO A 130 -0.11 -1.34 -22.10
C PRO A 130 0.63 -1.09 -23.41
N GLU A 131 1.96 -1.08 -23.40
CA GLU A 131 2.80 -0.89 -24.59
C GLU A 131 2.60 -1.98 -25.64
N ARG A 132 2.27 -3.21 -25.22
CA ARG A 132 1.96 -4.31 -26.16
C ARG A 132 0.56 -4.18 -26.73
N LEU A 133 -0.41 -3.81 -25.93
CA LEU A 133 -1.82 -3.73 -26.35
C LEU A 133 -2.01 -2.71 -27.47
N ILE A 134 -1.34 -1.55 -27.40
CA ILE A 134 -1.48 -0.47 -28.40
C ILE A 134 -0.78 -0.76 -29.74
N LEU A 135 -0.02 -1.85 -29.86
CA LEU A 135 0.62 -2.23 -31.13
C LEU A 135 -0.43 -2.59 -32.18
N PRO A 136 -0.29 -2.12 -33.44
CA PRO A 136 -1.23 -2.44 -34.52
C PRO A 136 -1.47 -3.95 -34.70
N ARG A 137 -0.41 -4.76 -34.63
CA ARG A 137 -0.50 -6.23 -34.70
C ARG A 137 -1.38 -6.80 -33.57
N THR A 138 -1.26 -6.28 -32.38
CA THR A 138 -2.06 -6.76 -31.23
C THR A 138 -3.52 -6.34 -31.39
N LEU A 139 -3.79 -5.12 -31.82
CA LEU A 139 -5.15 -4.67 -32.10
C LEU A 139 -5.81 -5.51 -33.19
N ASP A 140 -5.06 -5.89 -34.24
CA ASP A 140 -5.56 -6.78 -35.32
C ASP A 140 -5.82 -8.21 -34.80
N LEU A 141 -4.99 -8.72 -33.89
CA LEU A 141 -5.23 -10.00 -33.20
C LEU A 141 -6.53 -9.94 -32.39
N LEU A 142 -6.71 -8.91 -31.57
CA LEU A 142 -7.89 -8.74 -30.73
C LEU A 142 -9.20 -8.56 -31.54
N ARG A 143 -9.14 -7.92 -32.73
CA ARG A 143 -10.31 -7.83 -33.64
C ARG A 143 -10.78 -9.18 -34.17
N ARG A 144 -9.90 -10.18 -34.18
CA ARG A 144 -10.21 -11.54 -34.65
C ARG A 144 -10.69 -12.45 -33.51
N ALA A 145 -10.48 -12.06 -32.26
CA ALA A 145 -10.94 -12.77 -31.09
C ALA A 145 -12.29 -12.23 -30.59
N GLN A 146 -13.03 -13.03 -29.85
CA GLN A 146 -14.20 -12.57 -29.12
C GLN A 146 -13.77 -11.99 -27.78
N ILE A 147 -14.02 -10.70 -27.56
CA ILE A 147 -13.61 -9.98 -26.36
C ILE A 147 -14.81 -9.72 -25.46
N ALA A 148 -14.74 -10.18 -24.21
CA ALA A 148 -15.76 -10.01 -23.19
C ALA A 148 -15.79 -8.59 -22.63
N LEU A 149 -14.61 -8.05 -22.28
CA LEU A 149 -14.40 -6.70 -21.74
C LEU A 149 -12.93 -6.29 -21.82
N PHE A 150 -12.67 -4.99 -21.62
CA PHE A 150 -11.33 -4.46 -21.30
C PHE A 150 -11.31 -3.94 -19.87
N ALA A 151 -10.41 -4.47 -19.04
CA ALA A 151 -10.12 -3.96 -17.71
C ALA A 151 -8.80 -3.20 -17.73
N ILE A 152 -8.84 -1.91 -17.37
CA ILE A 152 -7.65 -1.04 -17.27
C ILE A 152 -7.31 -0.92 -15.79
N ASP A 153 -6.43 -1.79 -15.32
CA ASP A 153 -5.97 -1.77 -13.93
C ASP A 153 -4.92 -0.67 -13.73
N GLU A 154 -4.81 -0.19 -12.49
CA GLU A 154 -3.98 0.95 -12.11
C GLU A 154 -4.19 2.17 -13.03
N ALA A 155 -5.44 2.48 -13.35
CA ALA A 155 -5.81 3.52 -14.31
C ALA A 155 -5.27 4.92 -13.96
N HIS A 156 -4.85 5.15 -12.69
CA HIS A 156 -4.17 6.39 -12.30
C HIS A 156 -2.85 6.63 -13.06
N CYS A 157 -2.26 5.59 -13.66
CA CYS A 157 -1.07 5.71 -14.52
C CYS A 157 -1.31 6.58 -15.78
N VAL A 158 -2.56 6.82 -16.17
CA VAL A 158 -2.89 7.71 -17.29
C VAL A 158 -2.77 9.19 -16.91
N ALA A 159 -2.85 9.52 -15.61
CA ALA A 159 -2.83 10.89 -15.13
C ALA A 159 -1.43 11.49 -15.19
N GLN A 160 -1.25 12.48 -16.05
CA GLN A 160 0.05 13.13 -16.30
C GLN A 160 0.66 13.77 -15.05
N TRP A 161 -0.19 14.18 -14.12
CA TRP A 161 0.20 14.80 -12.86
C TRP A 161 0.08 13.87 -11.67
N GLY A 162 -0.19 12.59 -11.94
CA GLY A 162 -0.25 11.54 -10.92
C GLY A 162 1.14 11.16 -10.39
N HIS A 163 1.15 10.43 -9.30
CA HIS A 163 2.38 9.98 -8.64
C HIS A 163 3.14 8.86 -9.41
N ASP A 164 2.49 8.19 -10.38
CA ASP A 164 3.05 7.10 -11.21
C ASP A 164 2.57 7.20 -12.67
N PHE A 165 2.85 8.34 -13.31
CA PHE A 165 2.49 8.55 -14.71
C PHE A 165 3.27 7.61 -15.65
N ARG A 166 2.54 6.96 -16.57
CA ARG A 166 3.10 6.09 -17.62
C ARG A 166 2.57 6.51 -18.99
N PRO A 167 3.44 7.00 -19.89
CA PRO A 167 3.02 7.49 -21.21
C PRO A 167 2.22 6.49 -22.04
N ASP A 168 2.53 5.18 -21.92
CA ASP A 168 1.87 4.12 -22.67
C ASP A 168 0.37 4.00 -22.34
N TYR A 169 -0.04 4.39 -21.13
CA TYR A 169 -1.46 4.41 -20.75
C TYR A 169 -2.28 5.44 -21.55
N LEU A 170 -1.68 6.51 -22.05
CA LEU A 170 -2.38 7.47 -22.92
C LEU A 170 -2.83 6.82 -24.23
N GLY A 171 -2.07 5.85 -24.73
CA GLY A 171 -2.41 5.09 -25.94
C GLY A 171 -3.66 4.22 -25.81
N LEU A 172 -4.09 3.90 -24.58
CA LEU A 172 -5.27 3.06 -24.34
C LEU A 172 -6.59 3.71 -24.77
N SER A 173 -6.59 5.02 -25.00
CA SER A 173 -7.75 5.72 -25.59
C SER A 173 -8.17 5.16 -26.96
N VAL A 174 -7.27 4.47 -27.67
CA VAL A 174 -7.56 3.79 -28.95
C VAL A 174 -8.64 2.72 -28.82
N LEU A 175 -8.82 2.14 -27.64
CA LEU A 175 -9.83 1.11 -27.38
C LEU A 175 -11.26 1.63 -27.61
N ALA A 176 -11.53 2.93 -27.37
CA ALA A 176 -12.83 3.55 -27.63
C ALA A 176 -13.25 3.46 -29.10
N ASP A 177 -12.30 3.64 -30.03
CA ASP A 177 -12.57 3.62 -31.47
C ASP A 177 -12.45 2.21 -32.04
N ALA A 178 -11.47 1.42 -31.54
CA ALA A 178 -11.20 0.10 -32.07
C ALA A 178 -12.24 -0.96 -31.67
N PHE A 179 -12.89 -0.78 -30.49
CA PHE A 179 -13.83 -1.73 -29.89
C PHE A 179 -15.04 -1.02 -29.24
N PRO A 180 -15.85 -0.28 -30.01
CA PRO A 180 -16.92 0.59 -29.45
C PRO A 180 -18.04 -0.17 -28.75
N ASN A 181 -18.20 -1.48 -28.98
CA ASN A 181 -19.24 -2.31 -28.40
C ASN A 181 -18.74 -3.21 -27.26
N VAL A 182 -17.46 -3.12 -26.88
CA VAL A 182 -16.88 -3.89 -25.79
C VAL A 182 -16.79 -3.02 -24.54
N PRO A 183 -17.41 -3.42 -23.41
CA PRO A 183 -17.38 -2.60 -22.20
C PRO A 183 -15.97 -2.45 -21.66
N ARG A 184 -15.68 -1.25 -21.13
CA ARG A 184 -14.39 -0.94 -20.49
C ARG A 184 -14.63 -0.64 -19.02
N ILE A 185 -13.76 -1.18 -18.18
CA ILE A 185 -13.71 -0.87 -16.75
C ILE A 185 -12.33 -0.34 -16.39
N ALA A 186 -12.24 0.87 -15.88
CA ALA A 186 -11.00 1.49 -15.40
C ALA A 186 -10.97 1.45 -13.86
N LEU A 187 -9.92 0.84 -13.29
CA LEU A 187 -9.83 0.62 -11.85
C LEU A 187 -8.57 1.25 -11.27
N THR A 188 -8.68 1.85 -10.10
CA THR A 188 -7.53 2.33 -9.34
C THR A 188 -7.78 2.31 -7.83
N ALA A 189 -6.69 2.20 -7.06
CA ALA A 189 -6.73 2.28 -5.60
C ALA A 189 -6.53 3.72 -5.09
N THR A 190 -5.96 4.60 -5.90
CA THR A 190 -5.52 5.94 -5.48
C THR A 190 -5.86 6.95 -6.55
N ALA A 191 -6.85 7.79 -6.27
CA ALA A 191 -7.15 8.93 -7.13
C ALA A 191 -7.75 10.08 -6.34
N THR A 192 -7.14 11.25 -6.48
CA THR A 192 -7.77 12.51 -6.08
C THR A 192 -8.89 12.86 -7.07
N ARG A 193 -9.72 13.84 -6.75
CA ARG A 193 -10.77 14.31 -7.68
C ARG A 193 -10.21 14.78 -9.03
N SER A 194 -9.01 15.37 -9.04
CA SER A 194 -8.32 15.76 -10.28
C SER A 194 -7.86 14.55 -11.08
N THR A 195 -7.22 13.57 -10.45
CA THR A 195 -6.78 12.32 -11.07
C THR A 195 -7.97 11.54 -11.64
N HIS A 196 -9.09 11.47 -10.91
CA HIS A 196 -10.32 10.83 -11.36
C HIS A 196 -10.87 11.46 -12.66
N ARG A 197 -10.92 12.79 -12.72
CA ARG A 197 -11.33 13.51 -13.94
C ARG A 197 -10.38 13.21 -15.10
N GLU A 198 -9.08 13.24 -14.87
CA GLU A 198 -8.08 12.98 -15.89
C GLU A 198 -8.16 11.54 -16.42
N ILE A 199 -8.41 10.54 -15.56
CA ILE A 199 -8.70 9.16 -15.98
C ILE A 199 -9.88 9.12 -16.97
N THR A 200 -11.00 9.74 -16.59
CA THR A 200 -12.21 9.77 -17.41
C THR A 200 -11.97 10.41 -18.78
N GLU A 201 -11.34 11.59 -18.80
CA GLU A 201 -11.07 12.33 -20.04
C GLU A 201 -10.05 11.63 -20.93
N ARG A 202 -8.92 11.17 -20.37
CA ARG A 202 -7.83 10.55 -21.14
C ARG A 202 -8.18 9.18 -21.71
N LEU A 203 -8.97 8.39 -21.00
CA LEU A 203 -9.46 7.11 -21.48
C LEU A 203 -10.74 7.25 -22.32
N ARG A 204 -11.29 8.45 -22.48
CA ARG A 204 -12.54 8.73 -23.22
C ARG A 204 -13.70 7.91 -22.68
N MET A 205 -13.92 8.00 -21.36
CA MET A 205 -14.95 7.27 -20.61
C MET A 205 -15.94 8.25 -19.94
N GLU A 206 -16.29 9.34 -20.62
CA GLU A 206 -17.15 10.41 -20.06
C GLU A 206 -18.58 9.93 -19.77
N ASN A 207 -19.00 8.86 -20.43
CA ASN A 207 -20.34 8.25 -20.26
C ASN A 207 -20.32 7.05 -19.30
N ALA A 208 -19.18 6.71 -18.72
CA ALA A 208 -19.08 5.58 -17.79
C ALA A 208 -19.82 5.86 -16.47
N ALA A 209 -20.31 4.81 -15.83
CA ALA A 209 -20.76 4.89 -14.45
C ALA A 209 -19.57 5.03 -13.50
N HIS A 210 -19.70 5.90 -12.50
CA HIS A 210 -18.60 6.19 -11.56
C HIS A 210 -18.90 5.59 -10.19
N PHE A 211 -17.99 4.74 -9.71
CA PHE A 211 -18.08 4.09 -8.41
C PHE A 211 -16.90 4.54 -7.55
N VAL A 212 -17.18 5.15 -6.41
CA VAL A 212 -16.16 5.65 -5.48
C VAL A 212 -16.39 5.02 -4.11
N SER A 213 -15.71 3.93 -3.85
CA SER A 213 -15.80 3.24 -2.57
C SER A 213 -15.11 4.01 -1.44
N ASN A 214 -15.41 3.63 -0.22
CA ASN A 214 -14.72 4.18 0.95
C ASN A 214 -13.25 3.76 0.96
N PHE A 215 -12.33 4.74 1.09
CA PHE A 215 -10.88 4.52 1.20
C PHE A 215 -10.45 4.10 2.61
N ASP A 216 -11.36 4.00 3.57
CA ASP A 216 -11.00 3.62 4.93
C ASP A 216 -10.53 2.17 5.01
N ARG A 217 -9.45 1.97 5.76
CA ARG A 217 -8.87 0.68 6.11
C ARG A 217 -8.83 0.59 7.65
N PRO A 218 -9.97 0.26 8.29
CA PRO A 218 -10.09 0.29 9.75
C PRO A 218 -9.14 -0.67 10.46
N ASN A 219 -8.72 -1.73 9.80
CA ASN A 219 -7.78 -2.72 10.31
C ASN A 219 -6.30 -2.26 10.31
N ILE A 220 -5.96 -1.12 9.66
CA ILE A 220 -4.59 -0.60 9.65
C ILE A 220 -4.45 0.48 10.74
N GLN A 221 -3.56 0.28 11.69
CA GLN A 221 -3.18 1.29 12.68
C GLN A 221 -2.09 2.20 12.12
N TYR A 222 -2.36 3.50 11.98
CA TYR A 222 -1.36 4.48 11.54
C TYR A 222 -0.58 5.04 12.72
N ARG A 223 0.76 4.95 12.65
CA ARG A 223 1.67 5.42 13.70
C ARG A 223 2.88 6.14 13.10
N ILE A 224 3.09 7.40 13.47
CA ILE A 224 4.20 8.24 13.00
C ILE A 224 4.99 8.74 14.20
N GLU A 225 6.30 8.45 14.22
CA GLU A 225 7.19 8.78 15.32
C GLU A 225 8.32 9.72 14.87
N PRO A 226 8.81 10.62 15.73
CA PRO A 226 10.01 11.37 15.46
C PRO A 226 11.22 10.43 15.30
N LYS A 227 11.98 10.60 14.21
CA LYS A 227 13.16 9.80 13.90
C LYS A 227 14.35 10.25 14.76
N ASP A 228 14.90 9.35 15.52
CA ASP A 228 16.15 9.53 16.29
C ASP A 228 17.20 8.57 15.72
N ARG A 229 17.19 7.31 16.14
CA ARG A 229 17.97 6.21 15.58
C ARG A 229 17.01 5.26 14.86
N GLY A 230 16.62 5.61 13.62
CA GLY A 230 15.51 4.97 12.91
C GLY A 230 15.62 3.45 12.83
N ARG A 231 16.82 2.86 12.61
CA ARG A 231 16.99 1.40 12.56
C ARG A 231 16.81 0.74 13.93
N ASP A 232 17.27 1.38 15.02
CA ASP A 232 17.05 0.85 16.37
C ASP A 232 15.56 0.93 16.75
N GLN A 233 14.86 2.00 16.31
CA GLN A 233 13.40 2.15 16.49
C GLN A 233 12.65 1.07 15.71
N LEU A 234 13.03 0.82 14.46
CA LEU A 234 12.47 -0.23 13.61
C LEU A 234 12.68 -1.62 14.22
N LEU A 235 13.92 -1.93 14.64
CA LEU A 235 14.23 -3.22 15.28
C LEU A 235 13.37 -3.44 16.52
N LYS A 236 13.26 -2.41 17.38
CA LYS A 236 12.43 -2.48 18.56
C LYS A 236 10.96 -2.71 18.19
N PHE A 237 10.44 -1.98 17.20
CA PHE A 237 9.07 -2.15 16.70
C PHE A 237 8.82 -3.58 16.24
N ILE A 238 9.68 -4.13 15.38
CA ILE A 238 9.53 -5.51 14.88
C ILE A 238 9.61 -6.52 16.02
N THR A 239 10.66 -6.48 16.84
CA THR A 239 10.90 -7.50 17.87
C THR A 239 9.94 -7.45 19.05
N THR A 240 9.26 -6.31 19.30
CA THR A 240 8.31 -6.19 20.41
C THR A 240 6.85 -6.36 20.01
N GLU A 241 6.50 -6.07 18.76
CA GLU A 241 5.10 -6.03 18.32
C GLU A 241 4.81 -6.97 17.12
N HIS A 242 5.84 -7.33 16.34
CA HIS A 242 5.71 -8.08 15.08
C HIS A 242 6.76 -9.19 14.93
N ASP A 243 7.15 -9.82 16.05
CA ASP A 243 8.13 -10.90 16.02
C ASP A 243 7.58 -12.13 15.27
N GLY A 244 8.28 -12.53 14.20
CA GLY A 244 7.85 -13.61 13.31
C GLY A 244 6.75 -13.27 12.31
N ASP A 245 6.35 -12.00 12.21
CA ASP A 245 5.39 -11.52 11.21
C ASP A 245 6.04 -11.18 9.87
N ALA A 246 5.31 -11.35 8.78
CA ALA A 246 5.69 -10.84 7.47
C ALA A 246 5.49 -9.31 7.42
N GLY A 247 6.51 -8.59 6.92
CA GLY A 247 6.47 -7.14 6.84
C GLY A 247 7.23 -6.55 5.68
N ILE A 248 6.97 -5.27 5.39
CA ILE A 248 7.66 -4.51 4.35
C ILE A 248 8.24 -3.24 4.98
N VAL A 249 9.54 -2.97 4.72
CA VAL A 249 10.24 -1.77 5.19
C VAL A 249 10.69 -0.95 4.00
N TYR A 250 10.17 0.27 3.87
CA TYR A 250 10.54 1.18 2.80
C TYR A 250 11.68 2.10 3.18
N CYS A 251 12.69 2.16 2.30
CA CYS A 251 13.86 3.05 2.37
C CYS A 251 14.02 3.84 1.08
N LEU A 252 14.55 5.06 1.17
CA LEU A 252 14.72 5.97 0.03
C LEU A 252 15.81 5.52 -0.95
N SER A 253 16.91 4.93 -0.47
CA SER A 253 18.08 4.59 -1.29
C SER A 253 18.43 3.10 -1.24
N ARG A 254 19.03 2.58 -2.34
CA ARG A 254 19.53 1.21 -2.45
C ARG A 254 20.48 0.87 -1.29
N LYS A 255 21.44 1.76 -0.98
CA LYS A 255 22.39 1.59 0.12
C LYS A 255 21.69 1.50 1.49
N SER A 256 20.62 2.30 1.72
CA SER A 256 19.84 2.22 2.96
C SER A 256 19.09 0.90 3.06
N VAL A 257 18.58 0.38 1.95
CA VAL A 257 17.94 -0.95 1.87
C VAL A 257 18.92 -2.04 2.32
N GLU A 258 20.09 -2.14 1.66
CA GLU A 258 21.08 -3.16 1.96
C GLU A 258 21.56 -3.09 3.42
N THR A 259 21.96 -1.87 3.87
CA THR A 259 22.46 -1.69 5.25
C THR A 259 21.37 -1.90 6.32
N THR A 260 20.11 -1.72 6.00
CA THR A 260 19.01 -1.98 6.94
C THR A 260 18.67 -3.47 6.99
N ALA A 261 18.66 -4.17 5.84
CA ALA A 261 18.47 -5.61 5.80
C ALA A 261 19.58 -6.33 6.60
N GLU A 262 20.86 -6.02 6.33
CA GLU A 262 21.99 -6.55 7.09
C GLU A 262 21.89 -6.26 8.60
N PHE A 263 21.44 -5.06 8.96
CA PHE A 263 21.26 -4.69 10.37
C PHE A 263 20.18 -5.56 11.03
N LEU A 264 19.05 -5.78 10.39
CA LEU A 264 17.96 -6.62 10.90
C LEU A 264 18.40 -8.07 11.02
N GLU A 265 19.06 -8.63 10.00
CA GLU A 265 19.59 -10.01 10.02
C GLU A 265 20.58 -10.25 11.18
N LYS A 266 21.49 -9.31 11.41
CA LYS A 266 22.43 -9.37 12.56
C LYS A 266 21.75 -9.41 13.93
N HIS A 267 20.48 -8.97 13.99
CA HIS A 267 19.66 -8.97 15.21
C HIS A 267 18.59 -10.05 15.22
N GLY A 268 18.68 -11.04 14.32
CA GLY A 268 17.80 -12.23 14.32
C GLY A 268 16.47 -12.07 13.58
N VAL A 269 16.27 -10.98 12.84
CA VAL A 269 15.10 -10.81 11.97
C VAL A 269 15.46 -11.26 10.57
N THR A 270 14.70 -12.20 9.98
CA THR A 270 14.91 -12.66 8.60
C THR A 270 14.50 -11.54 7.63
N ALA A 271 15.49 -10.79 7.14
CA ALA A 271 15.29 -9.61 6.31
C ALA A 271 15.97 -9.74 4.94
N LEU A 272 15.24 -9.49 3.86
CA LEU A 272 15.74 -9.59 2.49
C LEU A 272 15.72 -8.21 1.81
N PRO A 273 16.83 -7.77 1.18
CA PRO A 273 16.86 -6.52 0.44
C PRO A 273 16.17 -6.65 -0.92
N TYR A 274 15.47 -5.58 -1.36
CA TYR A 274 14.85 -5.53 -2.69
C TYR A 274 14.93 -4.13 -3.32
N HIS A 275 15.63 -4.01 -4.43
CA HIS A 275 15.70 -2.76 -5.23
C HIS A 275 16.14 -3.03 -6.67
N ALA A 276 15.89 -2.09 -7.56
CA ALA A 276 16.16 -2.23 -9.00
C ALA A 276 17.64 -2.44 -9.36
N GLY A 277 18.57 -2.23 -8.43
CA GLY A 277 20.02 -2.45 -8.64
C GLY A 277 20.48 -3.88 -8.36
N LEU A 278 19.64 -4.75 -7.81
CA LEU A 278 19.94 -6.17 -7.65
C LEU A 278 19.77 -6.91 -8.97
N ASP A 279 20.51 -8.01 -9.12
CA ASP A 279 20.33 -8.93 -10.25
C ASP A 279 18.90 -9.45 -10.34
N ALA A 280 18.39 -9.68 -11.55
CA ALA A 280 17.02 -10.11 -11.76
C ALA A 280 16.71 -11.45 -11.05
N ALA A 281 17.66 -12.40 -11.06
CA ALA A 281 17.53 -13.67 -10.36
C ALA A 281 17.42 -13.51 -8.85
N VAL A 282 18.23 -12.63 -8.26
CA VAL A 282 18.19 -12.33 -6.81
C VAL A 282 16.86 -11.65 -6.43
N ARG A 283 16.38 -10.71 -7.26
CA ARG A 283 15.08 -10.07 -7.03
C ARG A 283 13.93 -11.08 -7.08
N HIS A 284 13.98 -11.98 -8.04
CA HIS A 284 12.98 -13.04 -8.19
C HIS A 284 13.01 -13.97 -6.97
N ASP A 285 14.19 -14.46 -6.56
CA ASP A 285 14.36 -15.31 -5.38
C ASP A 285 13.83 -14.63 -4.09
N HIS A 286 14.19 -13.37 -3.85
CA HIS A 286 13.74 -12.66 -2.66
C HIS A 286 12.20 -12.43 -2.66
N GLN A 287 11.61 -12.17 -3.83
CA GLN A 287 10.16 -12.04 -3.97
C GLN A 287 9.47 -13.38 -3.74
N GLU A 288 9.94 -14.46 -4.36
CA GLU A 288 9.43 -15.82 -4.17
C GLU A 288 9.49 -16.24 -2.70
N ARG A 289 10.62 -16.02 -2.05
CA ARG A 289 10.79 -16.33 -0.63
C ARG A 289 9.80 -15.53 0.23
N PHE A 290 9.63 -14.23 -0.04
CA PHE A 290 8.65 -13.41 0.67
C PHE A 290 7.22 -13.93 0.51
N LEU A 291 6.85 -14.40 -0.68
CA LEU A 291 5.51 -14.94 -0.94
C LEU A 291 5.30 -16.30 -0.32
N ARG A 292 6.33 -17.17 -0.32
CA ARG A 292 6.23 -18.59 0.07
C ARG A 292 6.66 -18.88 1.51
N GLU A 293 7.52 -18.06 2.09
CA GLU A 293 7.99 -18.25 3.46
C GLU A 293 7.23 -17.32 4.42
N GLU A 294 7.07 -17.78 5.66
CA GLU A 294 6.47 -16.97 6.72
C GLU A 294 7.53 -16.18 7.48
N GLY A 295 7.14 -15.04 8.08
CA GLY A 295 8.01 -14.24 8.92
C GLY A 295 9.14 -13.50 8.18
N ILE A 296 9.06 -13.40 6.85
CA ILE A 296 10.05 -12.64 6.06
C ILE A 296 9.74 -11.15 6.10
N VAL A 297 10.76 -10.36 6.35
CA VAL A 297 10.72 -8.90 6.24
C VAL A 297 11.44 -8.47 4.96
N ILE A 298 10.73 -7.87 4.01
CA ILE A 298 11.37 -7.25 2.85
C ILE A 298 11.78 -5.82 3.20
N VAL A 299 13.06 -5.50 3.01
CA VAL A 299 13.55 -4.11 3.05
C VAL A 299 13.73 -3.62 1.62
N ALA A 300 13.00 -2.59 1.23
CA ALA A 300 12.90 -2.22 -0.18
C ALA A 300 12.92 -0.71 -0.45
N THR A 301 13.25 -0.35 -1.70
CA THR A 301 12.83 0.93 -2.28
C THR A 301 11.39 0.80 -2.82
N ILE A 302 10.84 1.91 -3.32
CA ILE A 302 9.51 1.91 -4.01
C ILE A 302 9.44 0.93 -5.18
N ALA A 303 10.56 0.35 -5.62
CA ALA A 303 10.60 -0.69 -6.65
C ALA A 303 9.94 -2.01 -6.21
N PHE A 304 9.85 -2.28 -4.89
CA PHE A 304 9.03 -3.35 -4.32
C PHE A 304 7.65 -2.76 -4.01
N GLY A 305 6.88 -2.62 -5.05
CA GLY A 305 5.67 -1.85 -4.93
C GLY A 305 4.48 -2.55 -5.59
N MET A 306 4.06 -2.04 -6.73
CA MET A 306 2.92 -2.58 -7.46
C MET A 306 3.13 -4.08 -7.74
N GLY A 307 2.12 -4.89 -7.49
CA GLY A 307 2.14 -6.31 -7.79
C GLY A 307 2.33 -7.26 -6.61
N ILE A 308 2.60 -6.80 -5.41
CA ILE A 308 2.66 -7.66 -4.23
C ILE A 308 1.26 -7.81 -3.64
N ASP A 309 0.70 -9.01 -3.72
CA ASP A 309 -0.65 -9.35 -3.24
C ASP A 309 -0.64 -10.40 -2.11
N LYS A 310 0.38 -10.36 -1.24
CA LYS A 310 0.44 -11.19 -0.03
C LYS A 310 -0.57 -10.67 1.00
N PRO A 311 -1.60 -11.45 1.38
CA PRO A 311 -2.68 -10.95 2.25
C PRO A 311 -2.27 -10.75 3.70
N ASP A 312 -1.32 -11.53 4.19
CA ASP A 312 -0.88 -11.66 5.58
C ASP A 312 0.32 -10.77 5.94
N VAL A 313 0.54 -9.66 5.25
CA VAL A 313 1.52 -8.64 5.63
C VAL A 313 1.00 -7.91 6.87
N ARG A 314 1.67 -8.11 8.02
CA ARG A 314 1.21 -7.55 9.31
C ARG A 314 1.68 -6.13 9.57
N PHE A 315 2.77 -5.69 8.93
CA PHE A 315 3.21 -4.30 9.05
C PHE A 315 3.85 -3.77 7.76
N VAL A 316 3.68 -2.46 7.57
CA VAL A 316 4.45 -1.68 6.60
C VAL A 316 5.15 -0.56 7.36
N ALA A 317 6.48 -0.51 7.27
CA ALA A 317 7.31 0.45 7.97
C ALA A 317 8.03 1.39 7.00
N HIS A 318 8.11 2.67 7.31
CA HIS A 318 8.84 3.66 6.55
C HIS A 318 10.01 4.23 7.37
N LEU A 319 11.22 4.02 6.92
CA LEU A 319 12.42 4.64 7.50
C LEU A 319 12.73 6.00 6.89
N ASP A 320 12.14 6.33 5.78
CA ASP A 320 12.27 7.62 5.09
C ASP A 320 10.89 8.14 4.68
N LEU A 321 10.76 9.46 4.57
CA LEU A 321 9.49 10.12 4.23
C LEU A 321 9.07 9.79 2.80
N PRO A 322 7.85 9.28 2.55
CA PRO A 322 7.27 9.13 1.22
C PRO A 322 7.13 10.48 0.49
N LYS A 323 7.09 10.44 -0.84
CA LYS A 323 6.99 11.64 -1.67
C LYS A 323 5.60 12.29 -1.62
N SER A 324 4.56 11.47 -1.39
CA SER A 324 3.16 11.90 -1.44
C SER A 324 2.27 11.01 -0.56
N ILE A 325 1.07 11.50 -0.27
CA ILE A 325 0.05 10.75 0.46
C ILE A 325 -0.44 9.56 -0.36
N GLU A 326 -0.55 9.69 -1.68
CA GLU A 326 -0.98 8.60 -2.56
C GLU A 326 0.00 7.42 -2.49
N GLY A 327 1.31 7.71 -2.63
CA GLY A 327 2.35 6.69 -2.48
C GLY A 327 2.32 6.04 -1.10
N TYR A 328 2.23 6.86 -0.04
CA TYR A 328 2.11 6.36 1.33
C TYR A 328 0.88 5.47 1.54
N TYR A 329 -0.27 5.88 1.02
CA TYR A 329 -1.52 5.11 1.09
C TYR A 329 -1.41 3.79 0.32
N GLN A 330 -0.84 3.81 -0.88
CA GLN A 330 -0.63 2.62 -1.70
C GLN A 330 0.35 1.63 -1.04
N GLU A 331 1.44 2.14 -0.45
CA GLU A 331 2.44 1.36 0.26
C GLU A 331 1.88 0.76 1.55
N THR A 332 1.24 1.56 2.40
CA THR A 332 0.61 1.09 3.64
C THR A 332 -0.59 0.18 3.40
N GLY A 333 -1.30 0.37 2.28
CA GLY A 333 -2.42 -0.46 1.86
C GLY A 333 -2.07 -1.92 1.55
N ARG A 334 -0.76 -2.28 1.50
CA ARG A 334 -0.29 -3.67 1.38
C ARG A 334 -0.47 -4.45 2.67
N ALA A 335 -0.54 -3.76 3.82
CA ALA A 335 -0.77 -4.40 5.10
C ALA A 335 -2.23 -4.88 5.24
N GLY A 336 -2.41 -6.06 5.83
CA GLY A 336 -3.71 -6.57 6.25
C GLY A 336 -4.76 -6.68 5.15
N ARG A 337 -4.42 -7.17 3.98
CA ARG A 337 -5.38 -7.37 2.88
C ARG A 337 -6.44 -8.42 3.20
N ASP A 338 -6.14 -9.32 4.11
CA ASP A 338 -7.06 -10.30 4.69
C ASP A 338 -8.06 -9.71 5.69
N GLY A 339 -7.96 -8.40 6.01
CA GLY A 339 -8.82 -7.71 6.96
C GLY A 339 -8.36 -7.79 8.41
N LEU A 340 -7.33 -8.58 8.73
CA LEU A 340 -6.81 -8.70 10.08
C LEU A 340 -5.99 -7.47 10.51
N PRO A 341 -5.84 -7.21 11.83
CA PRO A 341 -5.09 -6.08 12.35
C PRO A 341 -3.68 -5.99 11.80
N SER A 342 -3.26 -4.79 11.43
CA SER A 342 -1.96 -4.51 10.84
C SER A 342 -1.49 -3.10 11.19
N THR A 343 -0.18 -2.84 11.12
CA THR A 343 0.40 -1.55 11.49
C THR A 343 1.09 -0.87 10.31
N ALA A 344 0.78 0.40 10.07
CA ALA A 344 1.54 1.32 9.23
C ALA A 344 2.39 2.21 10.15
N TRP A 345 3.67 1.90 10.24
CA TRP A 345 4.62 2.60 11.10
C TRP A 345 5.57 3.48 10.28
N MET A 346 5.89 4.68 10.76
CA MET A 346 6.87 5.54 10.13
C MET A 346 7.70 6.28 11.17
N ALA A 347 9.03 6.31 10.97
CA ALA A 347 9.92 7.21 11.67
C ALA A 347 10.42 8.28 10.69
N TYR A 348 10.12 9.56 10.94
CA TYR A 348 10.58 10.64 10.09
C TYR A 348 11.17 11.81 10.89
N GLY A 349 12.07 12.54 10.26
CA GLY A 349 12.78 13.65 10.88
C GLY A 349 13.11 14.78 9.92
N LEU A 350 13.72 15.83 10.45
CA LEU A 350 14.11 17.01 9.67
C LEU A 350 14.97 16.67 8.43
N GLY A 351 15.87 15.69 8.55
CA GLY A 351 16.73 15.27 7.44
C GLY A 351 15.95 14.71 6.25
N ASP A 352 14.84 14.00 6.52
CA ASP A 352 14.00 13.43 5.48
C ASP A 352 13.28 14.53 4.68
N VAL A 353 12.80 15.58 5.36
CA VAL A 353 12.17 16.75 4.73
C VAL A 353 13.14 17.47 3.79
N VAL A 354 14.36 17.75 4.28
CA VAL A 354 15.39 18.41 3.49
C VAL A 354 15.80 17.56 2.28
N ASN A 355 15.95 16.25 2.47
CA ASN A 355 16.31 15.33 1.39
C ASN A 355 15.22 15.26 0.31
N GLN A 356 13.94 15.18 0.70
CA GLN A 356 12.84 15.14 -0.28
C GLN A 356 12.73 16.46 -1.07
N ARG A 357 12.85 17.62 -0.41
CA ARG A 357 12.86 18.91 -1.11
C ARG A 357 14.02 19.02 -2.10
N ARG A 358 15.22 18.59 -1.68
CA ARG A 358 16.38 18.56 -2.57
C ARG A 358 16.19 17.64 -3.78
N LEU A 359 15.56 16.50 -3.61
CA LEU A 359 15.25 15.60 -4.72
C LEU A 359 14.28 16.22 -5.72
N ILE A 360 13.28 16.95 -5.21
CA ILE A 360 12.34 17.70 -6.07
C ILE A 360 13.07 18.80 -6.84
N ASP A 361 13.93 19.58 -6.17
CA ASP A 361 14.65 20.71 -6.79
C ASP A 361 15.69 20.25 -7.82
N ARG A 362 16.22 19.04 -7.71
CA ARG A 362 17.15 18.42 -8.68
C ARG A 362 16.45 17.64 -9.79
N GLY A 363 15.15 17.45 -9.71
CA GLY A 363 14.39 16.70 -10.71
C GLY A 363 14.39 17.41 -12.07
N GLU A 364 14.53 16.62 -13.15
CA GLU A 364 14.44 17.09 -14.54
C GLU A 364 12.97 17.27 -14.95
N GLY A 365 12.25 18.20 -14.36
CA GLY A 365 10.85 18.43 -14.65
C GLY A 365 10.56 19.87 -15.03
N THR A 366 9.39 20.12 -15.64
CA THR A 366 8.90 21.49 -15.83
C THR A 366 8.65 22.16 -14.48
N GLU A 367 8.64 23.51 -14.46
CA GLU A 367 8.34 24.26 -13.23
C GLU A 367 6.99 23.84 -12.62
N LEU A 368 6.01 23.53 -13.47
CA LEU A 368 4.70 23.04 -13.03
C LEU A 368 4.81 21.66 -12.36
N HIS A 369 5.62 20.76 -12.89
CA HIS A 369 5.88 19.44 -12.27
C HIS A 369 6.53 19.61 -10.90
N MET A 370 7.55 20.46 -10.77
CA MET A 370 8.20 20.73 -9.48
C MET A 370 7.24 21.35 -8.47
N ARG A 371 6.36 22.26 -8.91
CA ARG A 371 5.34 22.87 -8.04
C ARG A 371 4.35 21.82 -7.52
N ASN A 372 3.88 20.92 -8.37
CA ASN A 372 2.99 19.83 -7.97
C ASN A 372 3.68 18.87 -7.01
N ALA A 373 4.92 18.46 -7.28
CA ALA A 373 5.71 17.61 -6.39
C ALA A 373 5.91 18.24 -4.99
N ARG A 374 6.14 19.55 -4.92
CA ARG A 374 6.19 20.28 -3.64
C ARG A 374 4.85 20.26 -2.92
N SER A 375 3.74 20.46 -3.64
CA SER A 375 2.38 20.41 -3.06
C SER A 375 2.05 19.02 -2.50
N HIS A 376 2.42 17.94 -3.19
CA HIS A 376 2.26 16.58 -2.69
C HIS A 376 3.09 16.33 -1.43
N LEU A 377 4.34 16.80 -1.41
CA LEU A 377 5.19 16.71 -0.23
C LEU A 377 4.62 17.52 0.95
N ASP A 378 4.13 18.73 0.71
CA ASP A 378 3.52 19.57 1.76
C ASP A 378 2.27 18.91 2.36
N ALA A 379 1.45 18.26 1.53
CA ALA A 379 0.31 17.46 2.02
C ALA A 379 0.78 16.26 2.89
N MET A 380 1.86 15.57 2.47
CA MET A 380 2.45 14.48 3.26
C MET A 380 3.00 14.98 4.60
N LEU A 381 3.66 16.13 4.61
CA LEU A 381 4.14 16.77 5.85
C LEU A 381 2.97 17.17 6.77
N ALA A 382 1.87 17.68 6.21
CA ALA A 382 0.67 17.99 6.98
C ALA A 382 0.08 16.74 7.63
N LEU A 383 0.10 15.58 6.97
CA LEU A 383 -0.27 14.30 7.57
C LEU A 383 0.69 13.90 8.70
N CYS A 384 2.00 14.08 8.52
CA CYS A 384 3.00 13.75 9.53
C CYS A 384 2.90 14.63 10.79
N GLU A 385 2.57 15.91 10.63
CA GLU A 385 2.51 16.89 11.72
C GLU A 385 1.10 17.14 12.25
N THR A 386 0.09 16.41 11.75
CA THR A 386 -1.26 16.58 12.27
C THR A 386 -1.33 16.21 13.76
N VAL A 387 -2.03 17.01 14.51
CA VAL A 387 -2.35 16.77 15.93
C VAL A 387 -3.72 16.11 16.12
N SER A 388 -4.52 16.11 15.06
CA SER A 388 -5.82 15.44 14.97
C SER A 388 -5.66 14.01 14.45
N CYS A 389 -6.77 13.31 14.26
CA CYS A 389 -6.75 11.94 13.74
C CYS A 389 -6.06 11.84 12.36
N ARG A 390 -5.04 10.98 12.27
CA ARG A 390 -4.31 10.76 11.00
C ARG A 390 -5.19 10.19 9.91
N ARG A 391 -6.10 9.29 10.27
CA ARG A 391 -7.04 8.69 9.30
C ARG A 391 -8.00 9.72 8.72
N VAL A 392 -8.53 10.61 9.55
CA VAL A 392 -9.35 11.74 9.07
C VAL A 392 -8.57 12.61 8.09
N GLN A 393 -7.30 12.91 8.39
CA GLN A 393 -6.46 13.71 7.50
C GLN A 393 -6.17 12.98 6.18
N LEU A 394 -5.92 11.68 6.23
CA LEU A 394 -5.68 10.82 5.07
C LEU A 394 -6.92 10.74 4.17
N LEU A 395 -8.09 10.45 4.73
CA LEU A 395 -9.33 10.32 3.99
C LEU A 395 -9.78 11.65 3.40
N ARG A 396 -9.61 12.75 4.14
CA ARG A 396 -9.88 14.11 3.64
C ARG A 396 -9.06 14.46 2.40
N TYR A 397 -7.81 14.02 2.32
CA TYR A 397 -6.98 14.20 1.14
C TYR A 397 -7.61 13.57 -0.12
N PHE A 398 -8.25 12.42 0.02
CA PHE A 398 -9.01 11.76 -1.05
C PHE A 398 -10.45 12.29 -1.21
N GLY A 399 -10.81 13.35 -0.47
CA GLY A 399 -12.11 14.00 -0.56
C GLY A 399 -13.23 13.31 0.22
N GLN A 400 -12.87 12.44 1.19
CA GLN A 400 -13.81 11.77 2.08
C GLN A 400 -13.78 12.37 3.49
N GLU A 401 -14.95 12.57 4.07
CA GLU A 401 -15.09 12.97 5.46
C GLU A 401 -15.23 11.72 6.33
N SER A 402 -14.69 11.77 7.54
CA SER A 402 -14.77 10.68 8.51
C SER A 402 -14.63 11.20 9.93
N GLU A 403 -15.12 10.42 10.88
CA GLU A 403 -14.93 10.66 12.30
C GLU A 403 -13.55 10.18 12.78
N PRO A 404 -13.07 10.65 13.94
CA PRO A 404 -11.83 10.17 14.54
C PRO A 404 -11.84 8.66 14.73
N CYS A 405 -10.78 7.98 14.27
CA CYS A 405 -10.75 6.52 14.16
C CYS A 405 -10.56 5.78 15.50
N GLY A 406 -10.15 6.45 16.57
CA GLY A 406 -9.83 5.81 17.85
C GLY A 406 -8.60 4.89 17.85
N ASN A 407 -7.99 4.62 16.68
CA ASN A 407 -6.96 3.59 16.50
C ASN A 407 -5.59 4.13 16.08
N CYS A 408 -5.45 5.36 15.58
CA CYS A 408 -4.14 5.91 15.24
C CYS A 408 -3.39 6.46 16.48
N ASP A 409 -2.10 6.71 16.32
CA ASP A 409 -1.24 7.20 17.40
C ASP A 409 -1.73 8.51 18.03
N THR A 410 -2.31 9.43 17.24
CA THR A 410 -2.85 10.70 17.75
C THR A 410 -4.19 10.53 18.47
N CYS A 411 -5.01 9.53 18.11
CA CYS A 411 -6.24 9.21 18.84
C CYS A 411 -5.93 8.50 20.16
N LEU A 412 -5.02 7.50 20.15
CA LEU A 412 -4.67 6.72 21.34
C LEU A 412 -3.87 7.53 22.36
N LYS A 413 -3.01 8.43 21.88
CA LYS A 413 -2.17 9.29 22.71
C LYS A 413 -2.14 10.70 22.08
N PRO A 414 -3.12 11.56 22.34
CA PRO A 414 -3.12 12.94 21.81
C PRO A 414 -1.83 13.66 22.16
N PRO A 415 -1.22 14.42 21.22
CA PRO A 415 -0.02 15.19 21.51
C PRO A 415 -0.33 16.34 22.46
N LYS A 416 0.62 16.64 23.36
CA LYS A 416 0.56 17.85 24.18
C LYS A 416 0.91 19.05 23.31
N MET A 417 0.12 20.10 23.40
CA MET A 417 0.34 21.35 22.67
C MET A 417 0.97 22.40 23.59
N TRP A 418 1.76 23.29 23.01
CA TRP A 418 2.36 24.42 23.69
C TRP A 418 2.48 25.62 22.77
N ASP A 419 2.43 26.82 23.31
CA ASP A 419 2.65 28.05 22.56
C ASP A 419 4.13 28.22 22.20
N ALA A 420 4.45 28.01 20.93
CA ALA A 420 5.78 28.12 20.36
C ALA A 420 5.97 29.40 19.54
N THR A 421 5.09 30.41 19.72
CA THR A 421 5.15 31.68 18.97
C THR A 421 6.50 32.36 19.15
N VAL A 422 6.96 32.54 20.40
CA VAL A 422 8.25 33.17 20.70
C VAL A 422 9.43 32.35 20.15
N PRO A 423 9.53 31.04 20.35
CA PRO A 423 10.55 30.21 19.69
C PRO A 423 10.55 30.34 18.17
N ALA A 424 9.39 30.32 17.52
CA ALA A 424 9.31 30.51 16.08
C ALA A 424 9.83 31.89 15.62
N GLN A 425 9.49 32.95 16.36
CA GLN A 425 10.01 34.31 16.12
C GLN A 425 11.53 34.39 16.31
N LYS A 426 12.10 33.73 17.33
CA LYS A 426 13.55 33.65 17.56
C LYS A 426 14.27 32.97 16.39
N LEU A 427 13.74 31.82 15.92
CA LEU A 427 14.30 31.12 14.78
C LEU A 427 14.23 31.97 13.50
N LEU A 428 13.07 32.54 13.18
CA LEU A 428 12.89 33.41 12.01
C LEU A 428 13.79 34.66 12.08
N SER A 429 13.91 35.28 13.27
CA SER A 429 14.79 36.41 13.49
C SER A 429 16.25 36.04 13.25
N THR A 430 16.67 34.85 13.64
CA THR A 430 18.02 34.34 13.41
C THR A 430 18.31 34.18 11.92
N LEU A 431 17.37 33.60 11.14
CA LEU A 431 17.49 33.48 9.69
C LEU A 431 17.64 34.87 9.02
N ILE A 432 16.77 35.80 9.39
CA ILE A 432 16.73 37.15 8.80
C ILE A 432 18.01 37.95 9.14
N ARG A 433 18.49 37.90 10.39
CA ARG A 433 19.69 38.65 10.81
C ARG A 433 20.96 38.09 10.23
N LEU A 434 21.14 36.77 10.17
CA LEU A 434 22.25 36.15 9.47
C LEU A 434 22.33 36.59 8.02
N HIS A 435 21.20 36.64 7.33
CA HIS A 435 21.14 37.13 5.95
C HIS A 435 21.45 38.64 5.85
N ARG A 436 20.81 39.45 6.66
CA ARG A 436 20.91 40.93 6.57
C ARG A 436 22.26 41.47 7.05
N GLU A 437 22.78 40.92 8.19
CA GLU A 437 23.96 41.50 8.86
C GLU A 437 25.26 40.81 8.46
N ARG A 438 25.19 39.58 7.89
CA ARG A 438 26.39 38.80 7.48
C ARG A 438 26.33 38.32 6.02
N SER A 439 25.24 38.55 5.30
CA SER A 439 25.00 38.00 3.95
C SER A 439 25.16 36.49 3.89
N GLN A 440 24.78 35.80 4.98
CA GLN A 440 24.97 34.36 5.15
C GLN A 440 23.63 33.66 5.32
N GLN A 441 23.53 32.45 4.78
CA GLN A 441 22.41 31.57 4.92
C GLN A 441 22.93 30.15 5.14
N PHE A 442 22.30 29.41 6.05
CA PHE A 442 22.81 28.11 6.48
C PHE A 442 21.69 27.06 6.61
N GLY A 443 22.05 25.79 6.60
CA GLY A 443 21.20 24.69 7.05
C GLY A 443 21.03 24.69 8.57
N SER A 444 20.18 23.78 9.05
CA SER A 444 19.70 23.73 10.44
C SER A 444 20.80 23.67 11.50
N GLY A 445 21.89 22.93 11.26
CA GLY A 445 22.96 22.79 12.26
C GLY A 445 23.57 24.11 12.68
N LYS A 446 23.92 24.98 11.70
CA LYS A 446 24.49 26.32 11.98
C LYS A 446 23.49 27.27 12.62
N ILE A 447 22.22 27.17 12.24
CA ILE A 447 21.15 27.96 12.85
C ILE A 447 21.01 27.59 14.33
N PHE A 448 21.09 26.30 14.66
CA PHE A 448 21.04 25.87 16.06
C PHE A 448 22.30 26.28 16.84
N ASP A 449 23.49 26.28 16.22
CA ASP A 449 24.71 26.81 16.87
C ASP A 449 24.52 28.27 17.30
N VAL A 450 23.94 29.11 16.42
CA VAL A 450 23.67 30.53 16.73
C VAL A 450 22.59 30.67 17.82
N LEU A 451 21.47 29.94 17.70
CA LEU A 451 20.39 29.96 18.69
C LEU A 451 20.84 29.52 20.08
N LEU A 452 21.71 28.51 20.16
CA LEU A 452 22.22 27.95 21.40
C LEU A 452 23.50 28.63 21.92
N GLY A 453 24.04 29.59 21.16
CA GLY A 453 25.28 30.29 21.52
C GLY A 453 26.52 29.39 21.58
N ARG A 454 26.63 28.43 20.64
CA ARG A 454 27.76 27.48 20.59
C ARG A 454 28.93 28.04 19.84
N GLU A 455 30.05 28.29 20.54
CA GLU A 455 31.29 28.73 19.92
C GLU A 455 31.97 27.59 19.16
N ASN A 456 32.39 27.87 17.93
CA ASN A 456 33.28 27.04 17.12
C ASN A 456 34.11 27.97 16.20
N GLU A 457 35.23 27.48 15.63
CA GLU A 457 36.13 28.28 14.80
C GLU A 457 35.38 29.15 13.77
N ARG A 458 34.41 28.57 13.05
CA ARG A 458 33.63 29.29 12.03
C ARG A 458 32.68 30.34 12.61
N SER A 459 32.13 30.12 13.80
CA SER A 459 31.26 31.12 14.45
C SER A 459 32.08 32.33 14.93
N VAL A 460 33.33 32.12 15.33
CA VAL A 460 34.25 33.18 15.71
C VAL A 460 34.73 33.95 14.47
N GLU A 461 35.22 33.25 13.44
CA GLU A 461 35.64 33.84 12.17
C GLU A 461 34.54 34.68 11.52
N SER A 462 33.32 34.19 11.51
CA SER A 462 32.11 34.88 10.96
C SER A 462 31.50 35.89 11.93
N ARG A 463 32.06 36.05 13.11
CA ARG A 463 31.65 36.98 14.18
C ARG A 463 30.16 36.80 14.54
N HIS A 464 29.64 35.54 14.55
CA HIS A 464 28.26 35.26 14.89
C HIS A 464 27.90 35.62 16.34
N HIS A 465 28.86 35.57 17.24
CA HIS A 465 28.72 35.94 18.65
C HIS A 465 28.39 37.43 18.88
N GLU A 466 28.59 38.30 17.85
CA GLU A 466 28.19 39.72 17.89
C GLU A 466 26.74 39.96 17.48
N LEU A 467 26.08 38.94 16.91
CA LEU A 467 24.67 39.06 16.50
C LEU A 467 23.77 39.14 17.73
N SER A 468 22.77 39.99 17.73
CA SER A 468 21.75 40.10 18.79
C SER A 468 20.92 38.82 18.98
N VAL A 469 21.02 37.87 18.06
CA VAL A 469 20.36 36.55 18.08
C VAL A 469 21.26 35.44 18.59
N TRP A 470 22.49 35.77 19.02
CA TRP A 470 23.41 34.79 19.60
C TRP A 470 22.94 34.34 20.97
N GLY A 471 22.70 33.02 21.13
CA GLY A 471 22.30 32.42 22.38
C GLY A 471 20.87 32.78 22.84
N ILE A 472 20.02 33.34 21.99
CA ILE A 472 18.64 33.71 22.40
C ILE A 472 17.72 32.51 22.56
N GLY A 473 18.14 31.33 22.15
CA GLY A 473 17.32 30.10 22.12
C GLY A 473 17.76 29.05 23.12
N THR A 474 18.46 29.43 24.19
CA THR A 474 18.99 28.48 25.20
C THR A 474 17.93 27.82 26.09
N GLU A 475 16.69 28.29 26.05
CA GLU A 475 15.54 27.70 26.75
C GLU A 475 15.10 26.35 26.17
N LEU A 476 15.47 26.04 24.94
CA LEU A 476 15.18 24.78 24.28
C LEU A 476 16.47 24.01 23.98
N THR A 477 16.40 22.72 24.10
CA THR A 477 17.45 21.81 23.64
C THR A 477 17.51 21.76 22.11
N GLU A 478 18.64 21.30 21.54
CA GLU A 478 18.74 21.10 20.09
C GLU A 478 17.65 20.16 19.53
N ARG A 479 17.26 19.14 20.31
CA ARG A 479 16.21 18.22 19.93
C ARG A 479 14.85 18.94 19.81
N GLU A 480 14.53 19.81 20.77
CA GLU A 480 13.31 20.61 20.75
C GLU A 480 13.35 21.62 19.59
N TRP A 481 14.50 22.25 19.34
CA TRP A 481 14.67 23.12 18.16
C TRP A 481 14.50 22.38 16.83
N ARG A 482 14.94 21.12 16.74
CA ARG A 482 14.69 20.27 15.56
C ARG A 482 13.19 20.00 15.38
N SER A 483 12.47 19.77 16.46
CA SER A 483 11.00 19.61 16.45
C SER A 483 10.29 20.89 16.00
N VAL A 484 10.64 22.03 16.59
CA VAL A 484 10.10 23.34 16.19
C VAL A 484 10.33 23.58 14.70
N LEU A 485 11.57 23.48 14.23
CA LEU A 485 11.91 23.70 12.82
C LEU A 485 11.15 22.77 11.87
N ARG A 486 11.02 21.48 12.20
CA ARG A 486 10.29 20.49 11.41
C ARG A 486 8.81 20.89 11.25
N GLN A 487 8.16 21.31 12.32
CA GLN A 487 6.77 21.77 12.30
C GLN A 487 6.61 23.11 11.55
N LEU A 488 7.59 24.00 11.62
CA LEU A 488 7.60 25.26 10.85
C LEU A 488 7.75 25.01 9.34
N LEU A 489 8.58 24.04 8.96
CA LEU A 489 8.74 23.59 7.57
C LEU A 489 7.43 23.00 7.02
N ALA A 490 6.74 22.18 7.80
CA ALA A 490 5.46 21.57 7.41
C ALA A 490 4.34 22.62 7.24
N ARG A 491 4.44 23.76 7.92
CA ARG A 491 3.45 24.86 7.85
C ARG A 491 3.85 25.97 6.85
N GLY A 492 4.94 25.81 6.12
CA GLY A 492 5.45 26.82 5.18
C GLY A 492 5.87 28.14 5.85
N ILE A 493 6.16 28.11 7.16
CA ILE A 493 6.68 29.24 7.92
C ILE A 493 8.19 29.40 7.68
N VAL A 494 8.88 28.29 7.48
CA VAL A 494 10.27 28.18 7.06
C VAL A 494 10.33 27.33 5.80
N GLU A 495 11.25 27.63 4.89
CA GLU A 495 11.55 26.80 3.74
C GLU A 495 13.02 26.35 3.77
N ALA A 496 13.28 25.16 3.24
CA ALA A 496 14.63 24.66 2.98
C ALA A 496 14.85 24.70 1.46
N VAL A 497 15.86 25.46 1.01
CA VAL A 497 16.11 25.71 -0.41
C VAL A 497 17.51 25.28 -0.82
N GLY A 498 17.65 24.91 -2.10
CA GLY A 498 18.91 24.57 -2.72
C GLY A 498 19.53 23.25 -2.23
N ASP A 499 20.68 22.91 -2.81
CA ASP A 499 21.36 21.62 -2.61
C ASP A 499 21.82 21.33 -1.18
N TYR A 500 22.01 22.38 -0.39
CA TYR A 500 22.50 22.27 0.99
C TYR A 500 21.38 22.40 2.03
N GLY A 501 20.11 22.50 1.59
CA GLY A 501 18.96 22.67 2.49
C GLY A 501 19.05 23.92 3.34
N VAL A 502 19.44 25.02 2.71
CA VAL A 502 19.56 26.34 3.34
C VAL A 502 18.19 26.81 3.81
N LEU A 503 18.09 27.25 5.06
CA LEU A 503 16.83 27.70 5.64
C LEU A 503 16.57 29.18 5.35
N VAL A 504 15.36 29.47 4.86
CA VAL A 504 14.87 30.82 4.61
C VAL A 504 13.47 31.00 5.20
N PRO A 505 13.04 32.24 5.52
CA PRO A 505 11.66 32.50 5.87
C PRO A 505 10.72 32.09 4.73
N GLY A 506 9.69 31.30 5.04
CA GLY A 506 8.68 30.88 4.08
C GLY A 506 7.57 31.92 3.89
N PRO A 507 6.61 31.67 2.97
CA PRO A 507 5.52 32.60 2.65
C PRO A 507 4.62 32.90 3.86
N ASN A 508 4.53 31.99 4.83
CA ASN A 508 3.71 32.14 6.03
C ASN A 508 4.46 32.73 7.23
N ALA A 509 5.71 33.20 7.06
CA ALA A 509 6.52 33.74 8.15
C ALA A 509 6.01 35.10 8.67
N GLY A 510 5.46 35.96 7.79
CA GLY A 510 5.09 37.34 8.10
C GLY A 510 4.14 37.48 9.30
N PRO A 511 2.99 36.81 9.33
CA PRO A 511 2.03 36.87 10.45
C PRO A 511 2.63 36.46 11.79
N VAL A 512 3.50 35.42 11.81
CA VAL A 512 4.19 34.94 13.03
C VAL A 512 5.17 36.01 13.53
N LEU A 513 5.97 36.57 12.64
CA LEU A 513 6.94 37.64 13.00
C LEU A 513 6.28 38.89 13.59
N ARG A 514 5.11 39.26 13.08
CA ARG A 514 4.37 40.43 13.57
C ARG A 514 3.52 40.13 14.83
N GLY A 515 3.47 38.86 15.27
CA GLY A 515 2.63 38.46 16.41
C GLY A 515 1.14 38.50 16.11
N GLU A 516 0.73 38.43 14.86
CA GLU A 516 -0.67 38.44 14.42
C GLU A 516 -1.37 37.11 14.68
N ILE A 517 -0.59 36.02 14.80
CA ILE A 517 -1.08 34.69 15.08
C ILE A 517 -0.28 34.05 16.22
N THR A 518 -0.98 33.34 17.08
CA THR A 518 -0.37 32.41 18.05
C THR A 518 -0.08 31.10 17.40
N LEU A 519 1.09 30.53 17.67
CA LEU A 519 1.56 29.30 17.04
C LEU A 519 1.64 28.17 18.04
N ASP A 520 0.60 27.35 18.10
CA ASP A 520 0.61 26.12 18.90
C ASP A 520 1.33 24.99 18.14
N LEU A 521 2.37 24.43 18.74
CA LEU A 521 3.11 23.28 18.25
C LEU A 521 2.95 22.06 19.17
N ALA A 522 3.09 20.87 18.60
CA ALA A 522 3.10 19.65 19.36
C ALA A 522 4.45 19.46 20.07
N VAL A 523 4.42 18.99 21.31
CA VAL A 523 5.61 18.49 22.00
C VAL A 523 5.95 17.11 21.43
N ASP A 524 7.19 16.94 20.93
CA ASP A 524 7.64 15.62 20.49
C ASP A 524 7.59 14.61 21.63
N ARG A 525 7.01 13.45 21.33
CA ARG A 525 6.99 12.35 22.29
C ARG A 525 8.41 11.86 22.51
N THR A 526 8.88 11.91 23.74
CA THR A 526 10.13 11.24 24.10
C THR A 526 9.89 9.74 23.98
N PRO A 527 10.72 8.97 23.23
CA PRO A 527 10.67 7.53 23.31
C PRO A 527 10.85 7.16 24.79
N THR A 528 9.80 6.63 25.40
CA THR A 528 9.92 6.14 26.78
C THR A 528 10.97 5.05 26.76
N SER A 529 12.14 5.33 27.34
CA SER A 529 13.05 4.28 27.75
C SER A 529 12.25 3.45 28.76
N SER A 530 11.74 2.30 28.31
CA SER A 530 11.15 1.35 29.24
C SER A 530 12.25 1.00 30.21
N THR A 531 12.09 1.44 31.46
CA THR A 531 12.83 0.99 32.62
C THR A 531 13.00 -0.51 32.53
N ARG A 532 14.27 -0.95 32.45
CA ARG A 532 14.67 -2.33 32.70
C ARG A 532 14.12 -2.73 34.06
N GLY A 533 12.97 -3.37 34.08
CA GLY A 533 12.39 -3.85 35.33
C GLY A 533 11.02 -4.51 35.13
N ARG A 534 11.01 -5.84 35.13
CA ARG A 534 9.83 -6.71 35.27
C ARG A 534 8.90 -6.86 34.07
N ALA A 535 9.28 -7.70 33.12
CA ALA A 535 8.36 -8.65 32.47
C ALA A 535 9.19 -9.78 31.85
N ARG A 536 9.80 -10.61 32.69
CA ARG A 536 10.14 -11.99 32.37
C ARG A 536 9.08 -12.85 33.02
N ALA A 537 7.93 -12.98 32.37
CA ALA A 537 6.94 -14.04 32.56
C ALA A 537 5.76 -13.72 31.62
N ALA A 538 5.78 -14.29 30.46
CA ALA A 538 4.62 -14.83 29.74
C ALA A 538 5.03 -14.96 28.27
N GLY A 539 4.83 -16.11 27.72
CA GLY A 539 5.12 -16.64 26.43
C GLY A 539 5.25 -15.69 25.24
N SER A 540 6.18 -16.05 24.38
CA SER A 540 6.38 -15.60 22.99
C SER A 540 5.33 -14.60 22.48
N GLY A 541 5.71 -13.33 22.38
CA GLY A 541 4.89 -12.33 21.70
C GLY A 541 4.81 -12.63 20.20
N ARG A 542 3.83 -13.40 19.83
CA ARG A 542 3.28 -13.47 18.49
C ARG A 542 1.95 -12.77 18.57
N ALA A 543 1.97 -11.44 18.37
CA ALA A 543 0.75 -10.67 18.24
C ALA A 543 0.51 -10.50 16.75
N SER A 544 -0.52 -11.11 16.16
CA SER A 544 -1.11 -10.49 14.98
C SER A 544 -2.40 -11.14 14.49
N ALA A 545 -2.34 -12.29 13.85
CA ALA A 545 -3.54 -12.95 13.31
C ALA A 545 -4.37 -13.60 14.43
N ALA A 546 -3.69 -14.03 15.50
CA ALA A 546 -4.30 -14.67 16.67
C ALA A 546 -4.62 -13.69 17.82
N GLU A 547 -4.46 -12.36 17.61
CA GLU A 547 -4.80 -11.35 18.62
C GLU A 547 -6.32 -11.25 18.72
N GLY A 548 -6.89 -11.84 19.71
CA GLY A 548 -8.35 -11.96 19.90
C GLY A 548 -8.80 -13.40 20.14
N LEU A 549 -7.98 -14.37 19.75
CA LEU A 549 -8.26 -15.78 20.04
C LEU A 549 -7.91 -16.11 21.51
N GLU A 550 -8.71 -16.97 22.13
CA GLU A 550 -8.39 -17.54 23.43
C GLU A 550 -7.10 -18.39 23.36
N PRO A 551 -6.37 -18.58 24.47
CA PRO A 551 -5.08 -19.31 24.46
C PRO A 551 -5.13 -20.70 23.81
N ALA A 552 -6.20 -21.47 24.05
CA ALA A 552 -6.38 -22.78 23.44
C ALA A 552 -6.60 -22.70 21.92
N ASP A 553 -7.37 -21.71 21.46
CA ASP A 553 -7.66 -21.49 20.05
C ASP A 553 -6.41 -20.97 19.29
N ARG A 554 -5.49 -20.31 19.99
CA ARG A 554 -4.17 -19.93 19.40
C ARG A 554 -3.30 -21.16 19.12
N GLU A 555 -3.28 -22.13 19.98
CA GLU A 555 -2.54 -23.38 19.73
C GLU A 555 -3.09 -24.10 18.51
N VAL A 556 -4.41 -24.15 18.35
CA VAL A 556 -5.07 -24.72 17.17
C VAL A 556 -4.72 -23.91 15.90
N PHE A 557 -4.76 -22.57 15.99
CA PHE A 557 -4.36 -21.71 14.86
C PHE A 557 -2.91 -21.96 14.41
N GLU A 558 -1.96 -22.07 15.33
CA GLU A 558 -0.55 -22.35 15.00
C GLU A 558 -0.36 -23.77 14.44
N SER A 559 -1.15 -24.75 14.89
CA SER A 559 -1.17 -26.10 14.31
C SER A 559 -1.64 -26.07 12.85
N LEU A 560 -2.76 -25.39 12.58
CA LEU A 560 -3.28 -25.21 11.22
C LEU A 560 -2.31 -24.43 10.33
N ARG A 561 -1.64 -23.43 10.87
CA ARG A 561 -0.61 -22.66 10.14
C ARG A 561 0.58 -23.53 9.76
N THR A 562 1.02 -24.39 10.67
CA THR A 562 2.10 -25.37 10.42
C THR A 562 1.67 -26.39 9.35
N TRP A 563 0.47 -26.93 9.46
CA TRP A 563 -0.11 -27.81 8.45
C TRP A 563 -0.17 -27.14 7.08
N ARG A 564 -0.73 -25.90 7.00
CA ARG A 564 -0.81 -25.12 5.77
C ARG A 564 0.56 -24.93 5.11
N THR A 565 1.58 -24.58 5.90
CA THR A 565 2.94 -24.38 5.41
C THR A 565 3.53 -25.67 4.83
N SER A 566 3.24 -26.83 5.44
CA SER A 566 3.66 -28.15 4.93
C SER A 566 3.01 -28.47 3.59
N VAL A 567 1.69 -28.28 3.47
CA VAL A 567 0.94 -28.48 2.23
C VAL A 567 1.42 -27.53 1.11
N ALA A 568 1.62 -26.27 1.45
CA ALA A 568 2.11 -25.26 0.51
C ALA A 568 3.50 -25.60 -0.05
N LYS A 569 4.39 -26.08 0.82
CA LYS A 569 5.74 -26.53 0.44
C LYS A 569 5.71 -27.75 -0.48
N GLU A 570 4.88 -28.73 -0.19
CA GLU A 570 4.70 -29.92 -1.03
C GLU A 570 4.22 -29.55 -2.43
N LYS A 571 3.25 -28.63 -2.51
CA LYS A 571 2.65 -28.18 -3.77
C LYS A 571 3.43 -27.07 -4.47
N GLN A 572 4.48 -26.54 -3.86
CA GLN A 572 5.29 -25.42 -4.37
C GLN A 572 4.46 -24.14 -4.63
N ILE A 573 3.44 -23.89 -3.81
CA ILE A 573 2.59 -22.70 -3.88
C ILE A 573 2.75 -21.85 -2.60
N PRO A 574 2.42 -20.54 -2.65
CA PRO A 574 2.37 -19.71 -1.45
C PRO A 574 1.35 -20.23 -0.41
N PRO A 575 1.64 -20.16 0.89
CA PRO A 575 0.73 -20.65 1.95
C PRO A 575 -0.67 -20.03 1.91
N TYR A 576 -0.78 -18.75 1.60
CA TYR A 576 -2.07 -18.04 1.51
C TYR A 576 -2.95 -18.53 0.35
N MET A 577 -2.38 -19.19 -0.67
CA MET A 577 -3.16 -19.82 -1.74
C MET A 577 -3.88 -21.07 -1.25
N VAL A 578 -3.33 -21.78 -0.26
CA VAL A 578 -4.06 -22.85 0.44
C VAL A 578 -5.18 -22.20 1.25
N PHE A 579 -4.85 -21.45 2.30
CA PHE A 579 -5.79 -20.65 3.09
C PHE A 579 -5.13 -19.38 3.60
N SER A 580 -5.86 -18.25 3.61
CA SER A 580 -5.39 -17.01 4.26
C SER A 580 -5.43 -17.17 5.78
N ASP A 581 -4.70 -16.31 6.52
CA ASP A 581 -4.78 -16.28 7.98
C ASP A 581 -6.21 -15.99 8.47
N ALA A 582 -6.94 -15.10 7.78
CA ALA A 582 -8.35 -14.85 8.09
C ALA A 582 -9.23 -16.10 7.93
N THR A 583 -8.99 -16.92 6.90
CA THR A 583 -9.68 -18.21 6.73
C THR A 583 -9.32 -19.18 7.85
N LEU A 584 -8.04 -19.27 8.25
CA LEU A 584 -7.64 -20.11 9.38
C LEU A 584 -8.28 -19.65 10.70
N VAL A 585 -8.35 -18.36 10.96
CA VAL A 585 -9.08 -17.80 12.12
C VAL A 585 -10.55 -18.20 12.06
N GLY A 586 -11.20 -18.04 10.90
CA GLY A 586 -12.59 -18.47 10.72
C GLY A 586 -12.81 -19.97 10.96
N ILE A 587 -11.87 -20.82 10.56
CA ILE A 587 -11.90 -22.27 10.83
C ILE A 587 -11.78 -22.54 12.33
N VAL A 588 -10.86 -21.87 13.03
CA VAL A 588 -10.67 -22.02 14.48
C VAL A 588 -11.91 -21.55 15.26
N GLU A 589 -12.55 -20.46 14.85
CA GLU A 589 -13.77 -19.93 15.47
C GLU A 589 -14.99 -20.83 15.20
N ALA A 590 -15.13 -21.32 13.97
CA ALA A 590 -16.26 -22.17 13.56
C ALA A 590 -16.18 -23.59 14.11
N LYS A 591 -14.98 -24.10 14.41
CA LYS A 591 -14.72 -25.48 14.91
C LYS A 591 -15.48 -26.54 14.11
N PRO A 592 -15.31 -26.63 12.78
CA PRO A 592 -16.08 -27.54 11.95
C PRO A 592 -15.75 -29.01 12.27
N GLU A 593 -16.81 -29.82 12.46
CA GLU A 593 -16.69 -31.27 12.73
C GLU A 593 -16.89 -32.12 11.47
N SER A 594 -17.14 -31.52 10.31
CA SER A 594 -17.34 -32.20 9.04
C SER A 594 -16.92 -31.37 7.85
N VAL A 595 -16.60 -32.02 6.73
CA VAL A 595 -16.28 -31.36 5.45
C VAL A 595 -17.41 -30.40 5.02
N ARG A 596 -18.67 -30.77 5.25
CA ARG A 596 -19.80 -29.90 4.96
C ARG A 596 -19.82 -28.63 5.82
N ALA A 597 -19.53 -28.75 7.12
CA ALA A 597 -19.44 -27.59 8.03
C ALA A 597 -18.25 -26.69 7.66
N LEU A 598 -17.11 -27.29 7.29
CA LEU A 598 -15.93 -26.56 6.82
C LEU A 598 -16.24 -25.75 5.55
N GLY A 599 -17.08 -26.28 4.65
CA GLY A 599 -17.51 -25.56 3.42
C GLY A 599 -18.34 -24.30 3.67
N SER A 600 -18.84 -24.07 4.88
CA SER A 600 -19.51 -22.82 5.25
C SER A 600 -18.57 -21.74 5.81
N VAL A 601 -17.28 -22.03 5.92
CA VAL A 601 -16.29 -21.05 6.39
C VAL A 601 -15.85 -20.14 5.23
N SER A 602 -15.90 -18.84 5.44
CA SER A 602 -15.49 -17.86 4.43
C SER A 602 -14.06 -18.09 3.94
N GLY A 603 -13.87 -18.10 2.62
CA GLY A 603 -12.60 -18.41 1.97
C GLY A 603 -12.34 -19.89 1.67
N VAL A 604 -13.32 -20.79 1.96
CA VAL A 604 -13.29 -22.22 1.64
C VAL A 604 -14.23 -22.49 0.47
N GLY A 605 -13.76 -22.24 -0.76
CA GLY A 605 -14.52 -22.57 -1.98
C GLY A 605 -14.52 -24.06 -2.30
N ALA A 606 -15.42 -24.50 -3.19
CA ALA A 606 -15.65 -25.91 -3.53
C ALA A 606 -14.38 -26.67 -3.92
N LYS A 607 -13.48 -26.07 -4.70
CA LYS A 607 -12.20 -26.68 -5.10
C LYS A 607 -11.29 -26.92 -3.88
N LYS A 608 -11.11 -25.91 -3.03
CA LYS A 608 -10.30 -26.00 -1.81
C LYS A 608 -10.88 -27.00 -0.81
N LEU A 609 -12.21 -27.06 -0.72
CA LEU A 609 -12.91 -28.02 0.10
C LEU A 609 -12.65 -29.46 -0.36
N ALA A 610 -12.74 -29.70 -1.67
CA ALA A 610 -12.46 -31.01 -2.26
C ALA A 610 -10.99 -31.42 -2.11
N GLU A 611 -10.07 -30.46 -2.16
CA GLU A 611 -8.63 -30.70 -2.15
C GLU A 611 -8.03 -30.80 -0.75
N TYR A 612 -8.54 -30.01 0.22
CA TYR A 612 -7.94 -29.87 1.56
C TYR A 612 -8.88 -30.24 2.69
N GLY A 613 -10.18 -30.47 2.43
CA GLY A 613 -11.20 -30.58 3.47
C GLY A 613 -10.93 -31.66 4.51
N GLU A 614 -10.55 -32.86 4.08
CA GLU A 614 -10.24 -34.01 4.99
C GLU A 614 -8.97 -33.71 5.82
N SER A 615 -7.90 -33.22 5.17
CA SER A 615 -6.63 -32.97 5.85
C SER A 615 -6.69 -31.78 6.84
N VAL A 616 -7.59 -30.81 6.62
CA VAL A 616 -7.85 -29.73 7.60
C VAL A 616 -8.53 -30.29 8.84
N LEU A 617 -9.54 -31.18 8.68
CA LEU A 617 -10.24 -31.80 9.81
C LEU A 617 -9.30 -32.68 10.64
N GLU A 618 -8.42 -33.43 9.99
CA GLU A 618 -7.37 -34.18 10.68
C GLU A 618 -6.44 -33.25 11.48
N ALA A 619 -6.02 -32.10 10.90
CA ALA A 619 -5.18 -31.13 11.57
C ALA A 619 -5.88 -30.42 12.76
N LEU A 620 -7.22 -30.34 12.71
CA LEU A 620 -8.05 -29.84 13.83
C LEU A 620 -8.21 -30.88 14.95
N GLY A 621 -7.84 -32.16 14.70
CA GLY A 621 -8.09 -33.27 15.64
C GLY A 621 -9.55 -33.71 15.66
N ALA A 622 -10.36 -33.33 14.67
CA ALA A 622 -11.68 -33.89 14.46
C ALA A 622 -11.53 -35.30 13.83
N ASP A 623 -12.03 -36.33 14.47
CA ASP A 623 -12.16 -37.63 13.85
C ASP A 623 -13.10 -37.51 12.63
N ALA A 624 -12.60 -37.88 11.44
CA ALA A 624 -13.31 -37.80 10.17
C ALA A 624 -14.53 -38.73 10.08
#